data_fa0f17fbe666ee65bb3948c488823c8d
#
_entry.id   fa0f17fbe666ee65bb3948c488823c8d
#
_cell.length_a   1.000
_cell.length_b   1.000
_cell.length_c   1.000
_cell.angle_alpha   90.00
_cell.angle_beta   90.00
_cell.angle_gamma   90.00
#
_symmetry.space_group_name_H-M   'P 1'
#
loop_
_entity.id
_entity.type
_entity.pdbx_description
1 polymer ?
#
loop_
_entity_poly.entity_id
_entity_poly.type
_entity_poly.pdbx_seq_one_letter_code
_entity_poly.pdbx_strand_id
1 'polypeptide(L)'
;LLLAGCVVAATWRFPALRGLGLLLAAAAAVTPFTSGLGITEKAMAYLPIDIIGGVAGVVIFVRYREWAGLAFTVFAILSCCVHFAMFSRPPHTFDQHWYYVLCLNVLFIGSCLTIGGTGFVRLHRHLGIRRGNSLSRRFAGNGG
;
A
#
# COMPACT_ATOMS: atom_id res chain seq x y z
N LEU A 1 0.41 11.30 -4.10
CA LEU A 1 0.21 11.75 -2.70
C LEU A 1 -1.25 11.62 -2.25
N LEU A 2 -2.25 12.09 -3.01
CA LEU A 2 -3.67 11.98 -2.63
C LEU A 2 -4.12 10.54 -2.37
N LEU A 3 -3.80 9.61 -3.29
CA LEU A 3 -4.13 8.20 -3.14
C LEU A 3 -3.53 7.60 -1.86
N ALA A 4 -2.26 7.87 -1.60
CA ALA A 4 -1.58 7.41 -0.38
C ALA A 4 -2.23 7.99 0.89
N GLY A 5 -2.62 9.27 0.87
CA GLY A 5 -3.37 9.89 1.96
C GLY A 5 -4.73 9.21 2.22
N CYS A 6 -5.48 8.87 1.18
CA CYS A 6 -6.72 8.10 1.29
C CYS A 6 -6.49 6.71 1.91
N VAL A 7 -5.41 6.02 1.53
CA VAL A 7 -5.04 4.72 2.10
C VAL A 7 -4.75 4.84 3.59
N VAL A 8 -3.95 5.84 4.00
CA VAL A 8 -3.66 6.09 5.42
C VAL A 8 -4.95 6.35 6.19
N ALA A 9 -5.84 7.21 5.67
CA ALA A 9 -7.11 7.51 6.32
C ALA A 9 -8.00 6.26 6.47
N ALA A 10 -8.11 5.43 5.43
CA ALA A 10 -8.89 4.19 5.44
C ALA A 10 -8.33 3.14 6.41
N THR A 11 -7.02 3.11 6.61
CA THR A 11 -6.35 2.11 7.43
C THR A 11 -6.06 2.56 8.86
N TRP A 12 -6.27 3.84 9.18
CA TRP A 12 -5.85 4.45 10.45
C TRP A 12 -6.35 3.71 11.69
N ARG A 13 -7.58 3.21 11.65
CA ARG A 13 -8.21 2.48 12.77
C ARG A 13 -7.75 1.03 12.93
N PHE A 14 -6.99 0.52 11.95
CA PHE A 14 -6.56 -0.89 11.91
C PHE A 14 -5.05 -0.97 12.06
N PRO A 15 -4.51 -1.26 13.27
CA PRO A 15 -3.08 -1.18 13.55
C PRO A 15 -2.22 -1.99 12.56
N ALA A 16 -2.71 -3.17 12.14
CA ALA A 16 -2.02 -4.01 11.18
C ALA A 16 -1.89 -3.37 9.79
N LEU A 17 -2.95 -2.71 9.31
CA LEU A 17 -2.97 -2.07 7.99
C LEU A 17 -2.36 -0.67 8.01
N ARG A 18 -2.41 0.03 9.16
CA ARG A 18 -1.87 1.38 9.32
C ARG A 18 -0.38 1.44 9.00
N GLY A 19 0.41 0.46 9.46
CA GLY A 19 1.84 0.37 9.15
C GLY A 19 2.11 0.31 7.65
N LEU A 20 1.35 -0.51 6.91
CA LEU A 20 1.47 -0.61 5.45
C LEU A 20 1.03 0.69 4.75
N GLY A 21 -0.05 1.32 5.21
CA GLY A 21 -0.50 2.61 4.69
C GLY A 21 0.54 3.71 4.87
N LEU A 22 1.21 3.76 6.02
CA LEU A 22 2.31 4.71 6.28
C LEU A 22 3.53 4.44 5.41
N LEU A 23 3.89 3.17 5.17
CA LEU A 23 4.98 2.81 4.25
C LEU A 23 4.68 3.26 2.81
N LEU A 24 3.45 3.06 2.33
CA LEU A 24 3.04 3.57 1.02
C LEU A 24 3.07 5.10 0.95
N ALA A 25 2.66 5.79 2.01
CA ALA A 25 2.74 7.24 2.07
C ALA A 25 4.19 7.73 2.07
N ALA A 26 5.09 7.06 2.78
CA ALA A 26 6.52 7.35 2.76
C ALA A 26 7.12 7.16 1.37
N ALA A 27 6.81 6.05 0.68
CA ALA A 27 7.23 5.81 -0.69
C ALA A 27 6.73 6.91 -1.65
N ALA A 28 5.47 7.32 -1.52
CA ALA A 28 4.91 8.42 -2.31
C ALA A 28 5.56 9.77 -1.99
N ALA A 29 5.96 10.01 -0.75
CA ALA A 29 6.64 11.25 -0.35
C ALA A 29 8.08 11.35 -0.89
N VAL A 30 8.75 10.23 -1.15
CA VAL A 30 10.10 10.20 -1.76
C VAL A 30 10.05 10.55 -3.25
N THR A 31 8.95 10.29 -3.94
CA THR A 31 8.82 10.47 -5.39
C THR A 31 9.21 11.87 -5.89
N PRO A 32 8.79 13.00 -5.28
CA PRO A 32 9.20 14.33 -5.74
C PRO A 32 10.71 14.55 -5.68
N PHE A 33 11.39 13.99 -4.67
CA PHE A 33 12.83 14.16 -4.48
C PHE A 33 13.66 13.34 -5.47
N THR A 34 13.07 12.30 -6.05
CA THR A 34 13.74 11.43 -7.03
C THR A 34 13.40 11.80 -8.47
N SER A 35 12.56 12.80 -8.71
CA SER A 35 12.08 13.16 -10.06
C SER A 35 13.20 13.53 -11.04
N GLY A 36 14.26 14.17 -10.55
CA GLY A 36 15.43 14.58 -11.35
C GLY A 36 16.54 13.53 -11.47
N LEU A 37 16.42 12.38 -10.79
CA LEU A 37 17.44 11.34 -10.78
C LEU A 37 17.37 10.45 -12.02
N GLY A 38 18.50 9.86 -12.40
CA GLY A 38 18.57 8.79 -13.40
C GLY A 38 17.86 7.50 -12.94
N ILE A 39 17.64 6.56 -13.85
CA ILE A 39 16.94 5.30 -13.54
C ILE A 39 17.65 4.51 -12.44
N THR A 40 18.96 4.38 -12.55
CA THR A 40 19.78 3.63 -11.58
C THR A 40 19.70 4.25 -10.19
N GLU A 41 19.79 5.56 -10.10
CA GLU A 41 19.69 6.30 -8.84
C GLU A 41 18.29 6.19 -8.22
N LYS A 42 17.24 6.27 -9.04
CA LYS A 42 15.87 6.01 -8.60
C LYS A 42 15.71 4.60 -8.06
N ALA A 43 16.22 3.61 -8.78
CA ALA A 43 16.14 2.22 -8.36
C ALA A 43 16.88 2.00 -7.03
N MET A 44 18.05 2.61 -6.83
CA MET A 44 18.78 2.56 -5.56
C MET A 44 18.01 3.22 -4.41
N ALA A 45 17.27 4.28 -4.69
CA ALA A 45 16.47 4.99 -3.67
C ALA A 45 15.23 4.19 -3.25
N TYR A 46 14.56 3.52 -4.19
CA TYR A 46 13.32 2.79 -3.91
C TYR A 46 13.53 1.35 -3.43
N LEU A 47 14.59 0.67 -3.87
CA LEU A 47 14.85 -0.72 -3.52
C LEU A 47 14.84 -1.01 -2.01
N PRO A 48 15.49 -0.19 -1.13
CA PRO A 48 15.40 -0.39 0.31
C PRO A 48 13.97 -0.25 0.86
N ILE A 49 13.18 0.67 0.31
CA ILE A 49 11.79 0.90 0.73
C ILE A 49 10.94 -0.33 0.40
N ASP A 50 11.11 -0.89 -0.80
CA ASP A 50 10.39 -2.09 -1.23
C ASP A 50 10.80 -3.32 -0.41
N ILE A 51 12.09 -3.49 -0.10
CA ILE A 51 12.55 -4.58 0.77
C ILE A 51 11.93 -4.46 2.16
N ILE A 52 12.00 -3.29 2.78
CA ILE A 52 11.41 -3.04 4.10
C ILE A 52 9.89 -3.27 4.05
N GLY A 53 9.24 -2.80 2.99
CA GLY A 53 7.82 -3.00 2.75
C GLY A 53 7.46 -4.48 2.63
N GLY A 54 8.22 -5.25 1.88
CA GLY A 54 8.02 -6.70 1.73
C GLY A 54 8.16 -7.44 3.06
N VAL A 55 9.20 -7.15 3.83
CA VAL A 55 9.39 -7.73 5.17
C VAL A 55 8.24 -7.36 6.11
N ALA A 56 7.83 -6.10 6.14
CA ALA A 56 6.70 -5.65 6.94
C ALA A 56 5.40 -6.36 6.55
N GLY A 57 5.17 -6.58 5.26
CA GLY A 57 4.02 -7.32 4.74
C GLY A 57 4.00 -8.76 5.26
N VAL A 58 5.13 -9.47 5.21
CA VAL A 58 5.26 -10.84 5.78
C VAL A 58 4.96 -10.84 7.28
N VAL A 59 5.55 -9.92 8.03
CA VAL A 59 5.34 -9.82 9.49
C VAL A 59 3.86 -9.60 9.80
N ILE A 60 3.20 -8.71 9.05
CA ILE A 60 1.77 -8.43 9.23
C ILE A 60 0.92 -9.66 8.89
N PHE A 61 1.23 -10.36 7.81
CA PHE A 61 0.54 -11.60 7.45
C PHE A 61 0.69 -12.66 8.54
N VAL A 62 1.90 -12.92 9.02
CA VAL A 62 2.17 -13.95 10.02
C VAL A 62 1.51 -13.61 11.36
N ARG A 63 1.66 -12.35 11.83
CA ARG A 63 1.21 -11.93 13.15
C ARG A 63 -0.30 -11.69 13.23
N TYR A 64 -0.90 -11.13 12.20
CA TYR A 64 -2.30 -10.70 12.21
C TYR A 64 -3.19 -11.52 11.27
N ARG A 65 -2.62 -12.47 10.52
CA ARG A 65 -3.33 -13.26 9.49
C ARG A 65 -4.02 -12.38 8.44
N GLU A 66 -3.40 -11.24 8.11
CA GLU A 66 -3.92 -10.27 7.15
C GLU A 66 -3.43 -10.57 5.74
N TRP A 67 -4.32 -11.04 4.88
CA TRP A 67 -4.01 -11.32 3.48
C TRP A 67 -3.50 -10.09 2.71
N ALA A 68 -3.93 -8.88 3.11
CA ALA A 68 -3.40 -7.64 2.56
C ALA A 68 -1.88 -7.51 2.77
N GLY A 69 -1.33 -8.03 3.87
CA GLY A 69 0.11 -8.08 4.11
C GLY A 69 0.81 -8.99 3.09
N LEU A 70 0.26 -10.17 2.81
CA LEU A 70 0.82 -11.09 1.82
C LEU A 70 0.77 -10.49 0.41
N ALA A 71 -0.37 -9.91 0.02
CA ALA A 71 -0.50 -9.26 -1.28
C ALA A 71 0.49 -8.09 -1.42
N PHE A 72 0.67 -7.29 -0.38
CA PHE A 72 1.67 -6.22 -0.37
C PHE A 72 3.09 -6.76 -0.54
N THR A 73 3.43 -7.87 0.11
CA THR A 73 4.74 -8.55 -0.07
C THR A 73 4.95 -8.96 -1.53
N VAL A 74 3.93 -9.50 -2.19
CA VAL A 74 4.03 -9.87 -3.61
C VAL A 74 4.30 -8.64 -4.48
N PHE A 75 3.61 -7.53 -4.26
CA PHE A 75 3.88 -6.28 -4.98
C PHE A 75 5.30 -5.76 -4.73
N ALA A 76 5.78 -5.82 -3.48
CA ALA A 76 7.15 -5.41 -3.13
C ALA A 76 8.21 -6.29 -3.83
N ILE A 77 8.00 -7.60 -3.88
CA ILE A 77 8.90 -8.52 -4.61
C ILE A 77 8.91 -8.19 -6.11
N LEU A 78 7.74 -7.99 -6.71
CA LEU A 78 7.64 -7.61 -8.12
C LEU A 78 8.34 -6.27 -8.40
N SER A 79 8.21 -5.30 -7.51
CA SER A 79 8.92 -4.01 -7.59
C SER A 79 10.44 -4.21 -7.53
N CYS A 80 10.93 -5.03 -6.59
CA CYS A 80 12.36 -5.40 -6.53
C CYS A 80 12.84 -6.06 -7.83
N CYS A 81 12.05 -6.96 -8.42
CA CYS A 81 12.38 -7.58 -9.71
C CYS A 81 12.50 -6.55 -10.84
N VAL A 82 11.60 -5.56 -10.88
CA VAL A 82 11.65 -4.45 -11.85
C VAL A 82 12.92 -3.63 -11.66
N HIS A 83 13.28 -3.29 -10.41
CA HIS A 83 14.54 -2.58 -10.12
C HIS A 83 15.75 -3.40 -10.58
N PHE A 84 15.79 -4.70 -10.27
CA PHE A 84 16.90 -5.58 -10.63
C PHE A 84 17.05 -5.74 -12.14
N ALA A 85 15.95 -5.86 -12.87
CA ALA A 85 15.95 -5.91 -14.33
C ALA A 85 16.56 -4.66 -14.96
N MET A 86 16.35 -3.49 -14.34
CA MET A 86 16.94 -2.23 -14.79
C MET A 86 18.42 -2.12 -14.46
N PHE A 87 18.87 -2.62 -13.31
CA PHE A 87 20.31 -2.67 -13.01
C PHE A 87 21.11 -3.54 -13.99
N SER A 88 20.48 -4.59 -14.53
CA SER A 88 21.15 -5.59 -15.36
C SER A 88 21.34 -5.18 -16.82
N ARG A 89 20.79 -4.06 -17.27
CA ARG A 89 20.75 -3.67 -18.72
C ARG A 89 21.08 -2.18 -18.96
N PRO A 90 22.27 -1.70 -18.62
CA PRO A 90 22.73 -0.39 -19.09
C PRO A 90 23.26 -0.46 -20.54
N PRO A 91 23.18 0.62 -21.36
CA PRO A 91 22.55 1.90 -21.10
C PRO A 91 21.02 1.86 -21.36
N HIS A 92 20.27 2.68 -20.61
CA HIS A 92 18.81 2.72 -20.71
C HIS A 92 18.36 3.63 -21.83
N THR A 93 17.45 3.15 -22.69
CA THR A 93 16.74 3.96 -23.68
C THR A 93 15.57 4.72 -23.03
N PHE A 94 15.05 5.73 -23.74
CA PHE A 94 13.87 6.46 -23.29
C PHE A 94 12.66 5.53 -23.06
N ASP A 95 12.44 4.58 -23.95
CA ASP A 95 11.35 3.62 -23.85
C ASP A 95 11.48 2.73 -22.62
N GLN A 96 12.69 2.27 -22.30
CA GLN A 96 12.95 1.49 -21.09
C GLN A 96 12.66 2.30 -19.82
N HIS A 97 12.99 3.60 -19.82
CA HIS A 97 12.63 4.49 -18.74
C HIS A 97 11.12 4.57 -18.55
N TRP A 98 10.39 4.75 -19.62
CA TRP A 98 8.94 4.83 -19.58
C TRP A 98 8.30 3.55 -19.06
N TYR A 99 8.71 2.38 -19.55
CA TYR A 99 8.24 1.08 -19.04
C TYR A 99 8.54 0.87 -17.57
N TYR A 100 9.74 1.25 -17.14
CA TYR A 100 10.10 1.17 -15.72
C TYR A 100 9.17 1.98 -14.83
N VAL A 101 8.95 3.25 -15.16
CA VAL A 101 8.05 4.12 -14.40
C VAL A 101 6.61 3.60 -14.44
N LEU A 102 6.16 3.13 -15.59
CA LEU A 102 4.81 2.56 -15.75
C LEU A 102 4.63 1.33 -14.85
N CYS A 103 5.56 0.38 -14.89
CA CYS A 103 5.49 -0.83 -14.05
C CYS A 103 5.43 -0.48 -12.55
N LEU A 104 6.29 0.42 -12.08
CA LEU A 104 6.28 0.83 -10.68
C LEU A 104 4.98 1.53 -10.28
N ASN A 105 4.43 2.39 -11.14
CA ASN A 105 3.15 3.04 -10.87
C ASN A 105 2.00 2.03 -10.79
N VAL A 106 1.95 1.04 -11.67
CA VAL A 106 0.93 -0.02 -11.64
C VAL A 106 1.04 -0.83 -10.34
N LEU A 107 2.25 -1.23 -9.94
CA LEU A 107 2.48 -1.95 -8.69
C LEU A 107 2.10 -1.11 -7.46
N PHE A 108 2.45 0.18 -7.46
CA PHE A 108 2.08 1.10 -6.39
C PHE A 108 0.57 1.28 -6.28
N ILE A 109 -0.14 1.48 -7.40
CA ILE A 109 -1.60 1.60 -7.43
C ILE A 109 -2.25 0.29 -6.95
N GLY A 110 -1.75 -0.86 -7.41
CA GLY A 110 -2.21 -2.18 -6.95
C GLY A 110 -2.07 -2.35 -5.44
N SER A 111 -0.94 -1.95 -4.87
CA SER A 111 -0.71 -1.95 -3.42
C SER A 111 -1.69 -1.03 -2.68
N CYS A 112 -1.90 0.18 -3.19
CA CYS A 112 -2.86 1.14 -2.62
C CYS A 112 -4.29 0.60 -2.65
N LEU A 113 -4.73 0.01 -3.76
CA LEU A 113 -6.07 -0.56 -3.89
C LEU A 113 -6.27 -1.76 -2.95
N THR A 114 -5.27 -2.62 -2.81
CA THR A 114 -5.34 -3.78 -1.93
C THR A 114 -5.45 -3.37 -0.47
N ILE A 115 -4.57 -2.49 0.00
CA ILE A 115 -4.54 -2.07 1.40
C ILE A 115 -5.70 -1.13 1.71
N GLY A 116 -5.92 -0.13 0.86
CA GLY A 116 -7.00 0.84 1.01
C GLY A 116 -8.38 0.20 0.89
N GLY A 117 -8.56 -0.69 -0.08
CA GLY A 117 -9.79 -1.46 -0.27
C GLY A 117 -10.11 -2.34 0.94
N THR A 118 -9.12 -3.05 1.47
CA THR A 118 -9.27 -3.86 2.69
C THR A 118 -9.67 -2.99 3.89
N GLY A 119 -8.99 -1.85 4.07
CA GLY A 119 -9.31 -0.88 5.11
C GLY A 119 -10.73 -0.32 4.98
N PHE A 120 -11.13 0.05 3.77
CA PHE A 120 -12.46 0.59 3.47
C PHE A 120 -13.58 -0.43 3.74
N VAL A 121 -13.43 -1.67 3.28
CA VAL A 121 -14.42 -2.75 3.53
C VAL A 121 -14.60 -2.98 5.03
N ARG A 122 -13.52 -2.99 5.80
CA ARG A 122 -13.57 -3.14 7.26
C ARG A 122 -14.25 -1.96 7.93
N LEU A 123 -13.92 -0.74 7.51
CA LEU A 123 -14.54 0.47 8.02
C LEU A 123 -16.04 0.46 7.78
N HIS A 124 -16.46 0.11 6.57
CA HIS A 124 -17.87 0.02 6.21
C HIS A 124 -18.63 -1.02 7.05
N ARG A 125 -18.05 -2.22 7.24
CA ARG A 125 -18.64 -3.25 8.12
C ARG A 125 -18.76 -2.77 9.55
N HIS A 126 -17.73 -2.10 10.08
CA HIS A 126 -17.75 -1.59 11.44
C HIS A 126 -18.82 -0.52 11.67
N LEU A 127 -19.03 0.37 10.70
CA LEU A 127 -20.08 1.39 10.73
C LEU A 127 -21.49 0.79 10.58
N GLY A 128 -21.66 -0.23 9.74
CA GLY A 128 -22.92 -0.96 9.54
C GLY A 128 -23.38 -1.66 10.81
N ILE A 129 -22.48 -2.34 11.53
CA ILE A 129 -22.77 -2.99 12.81
C ILE A 129 -23.20 -1.95 13.88
N ARG A 130 -22.54 -0.80 13.93
CA ARG A 130 -22.94 0.28 14.88
C ARG A 130 -24.33 0.81 14.62
N ARG A 131 -24.73 0.99 13.35
CA ARG A 131 -26.09 1.41 12.99
C ARG A 131 -27.14 0.38 13.39
N GLY A 132 -26.89 -0.90 13.12
CA GLY A 132 -27.80 -1.99 13.53
C GLY A 132 -28.03 -2.03 15.03
N ASN A 133 -26.99 -1.93 15.83
CA ASN A 133 -27.09 -1.93 17.30
C ASN A 133 -27.77 -0.69 17.87
N SER A 134 -27.67 0.46 17.24
CA SER A 134 -28.35 1.68 17.68
C SER A 134 -29.87 1.62 17.42
N LEU A 135 -30.27 1.01 16.31
CA LEU A 135 -31.68 0.81 16.00
C LEU A 135 -32.31 -0.23 16.94
N SER A 136 -31.68 -1.36 17.20
CA SER A 136 -32.22 -2.38 18.10
C SER A 136 -32.41 -1.87 19.53
N ARG A 137 -31.52 -1.01 20.03
CA ARG A 137 -31.67 -0.37 21.35
C ARG A 137 -32.87 0.63 21.40
N ARG A 138 -33.16 1.33 20.31
CA ARG A 138 -34.30 2.25 20.24
C ARG A 138 -35.64 1.51 20.27
N PHE A 139 -35.72 0.34 19.65
CA PHE A 139 -36.93 -0.49 19.64
C PHE A 139 -37.14 -1.22 20.97
N ALA A 140 -36.06 -1.64 21.66
CA ALA A 140 -36.17 -2.29 22.97
C ALA A 140 -36.55 -1.32 24.12
N GLY A 141 -36.27 -0.03 23.98
CA GLY A 141 -36.53 0.99 25.01
C GLY A 141 -37.94 1.58 24.97
N ASN A 142 -38.75 1.33 23.92
CA ASN A 142 -40.13 1.88 23.80
C ASN A 142 -41.23 0.86 24.11
N GLY A 143 -40.90 -0.29 24.69
CA GLY A 143 -41.85 -1.38 25.03
C GLY A 143 -42.12 -1.55 26.53
N GLY A 144 -41.86 -0.52 27.36
CA GLY A 144 -42.10 -0.55 28.79
C GLY A 144 -43.10 0.47 29.24
#